data_558e5b0c38fa4337299177cee243f4ec
#
_entry.id   558e5b0c38fa4337299177cee243f4ec
#
_cell.length_a   1.000
_cell.length_b   1.000
_cell.length_c   1.000
_cell.angle_alpha   90.00
_cell.angle_beta   90.00
_cell.angle_gamma   90.00
#
_symmetry.space_group_name_H-M   'P 1'
#
loop_
_entity.id
_entity.type
_entity.pdbx_description
1 polymer ?
#
loop_
_entity_poly.entity_id
_entity_poly.type
_entity_poly.pdbx_seq_one_letter_code
_entity_poly.pdbx_strand_id
1 'polypeptide(L)'
;MSKIRVVQYINQFFAQIGGEEKADIPAELREGPVGPGLALNQAWGDEAEVVATVICGDSYFNENLEKAQAEVLEMVKSQNPDLFIAGPAFNAGRYGVACGTIAKAVQDNLNIPVLTGMYVENPGADMFKGDVYIVSTKNSAAGMRDAVKKMAPLALKLAKHEPIGASCQEGYIPNGVRVNFFEKERGSKRAVDMLIKKLNGKEFVTEFPMPSFDRVAPNPAVKDMAHATVALCTSGGIVPKGNPDHIESSSASKYGEYDITGVMDLTS
;
A
#
# COMPACT_ATOMS: atom_id res chain seq x y z
N MET A 1 21.59 -25.86 0.88
CA MET A 1 21.19 -24.95 -0.21
C MET A 1 21.58 -23.53 0.20
N SER A 2 21.97 -22.67 -0.74
CA SER A 2 22.21 -21.26 -0.44
C SER A 2 20.87 -20.62 -0.02
N LYS A 3 20.91 -19.65 0.89
CA LYS A 3 19.73 -18.87 1.26
C LYS A 3 19.21 -18.08 0.04
N ILE A 4 17.92 -17.90 -0.06
CA ILE A 4 17.29 -17.01 -1.04
C ILE A 4 17.73 -15.57 -0.72
N ARG A 5 18.30 -14.89 -1.70
CA ARG A 5 18.81 -13.51 -1.58
C ARG A 5 17.70 -12.52 -1.87
N VAL A 6 17.34 -11.71 -0.89
CA VAL A 6 16.28 -10.72 -1.02
C VAL A 6 16.86 -9.31 -0.97
N VAL A 7 16.44 -8.45 -1.89
CA VAL A 7 16.65 -7.01 -1.76
C VAL A 7 15.32 -6.37 -1.37
N GLN A 8 15.37 -5.49 -0.37
CA GLN A 8 14.19 -4.76 0.09
C GLN A 8 14.29 -3.28 -0.25
N TYR A 9 13.17 -2.68 -0.65
CA TYR A 9 12.98 -1.23 -0.81
C TYR A 9 12.11 -0.70 0.33
N ILE A 10 12.57 0.35 1.00
CA ILE A 10 11.82 1.06 2.04
C ILE A 10 12.01 2.57 1.93
N ASN A 11 11.12 3.34 2.56
CA ASN A 11 11.26 4.79 2.65
C ASN A 11 12.10 5.24 3.86
N GLN A 12 12.36 6.54 3.95
CA GLN A 12 13.09 7.18 5.04
C GLN A 12 12.50 6.92 6.43
N PHE A 13 11.17 6.81 6.53
CA PHE A 13 10.49 6.59 7.81
C PHE A 13 10.77 5.18 8.36
N PHE A 14 10.62 4.14 7.53
CA PHE A 14 10.91 2.76 7.94
C PHE A 14 12.40 2.50 8.10
N ALA A 15 13.25 3.30 7.46
CA ALA A 15 14.69 3.27 7.67
C ALA A 15 15.14 4.03 8.95
N GLN A 16 14.20 4.64 9.69
CA GLN A 16 14.46 5.44 10.89
C GLN A 16 15.41 6.63 10.65
N ILE A 17 15.40 7.19 9.44
CA ILE A 17 16.19 8.38 9.09
C ILE A 17 15.46 9.65 9.55
N GLY A 18 14.13 9.65 9.41
CA GLY A 18 13.27 10.76 9.79
C GLY A 18 11.86 10.62 9.23
N GLY A 19 11.02 11.62 9.50
CA GLY A 19 9.66 11.70 9.00
C GLY A 19 9.58 12.43 7.66
N GLU A 20 8.58 13.29 7.51
CA GLU A 20 8.34 14.07 6.29
C GLU A 20 9.48 15.04 5.98
N GLU A 21 10.18 15.54 7.00
CA GLU A 21 11.34 16.42 6.84
C GLU A 21 12.55 15.76 6.17
N LYS A 22 12.49 14.44 5.98
CA LYS A 22 13.51 13.64 5.28
C LYS A 22 12.95 12.91 4.06
N ALA A 23 11.76 13.29 3.60
CA ALA A 23 11.12 12.65 2.45
C ALA A 23 11.81 13.02 1.10
N ASP A 24 12.73 13.95 1.10
CA ASP A 24 13.49 14.41 -0.07
C ASP A 24 14.86 13.74 -0.28
N ILE A 25 15.24 12.80 0.60
CA ILE A 25 16.54 12.13 0.47
C ILE A 25 16.61 11.26 -0.81
N PRO A 26 17.75 11.33 -1.55
CA PRO A 26 17.94 10.48 -2.72
C PRO A 26 18.03 9.00 -2.35
N ALA A 27 17.97 8.14 -3.38
CA ALA A 27 18.12 6.72 -3.18
C ALA A 27 19.50 6.35 -2.63
N GLU A 28 19.55 5.49 -1.64
CA GLU A 28 20.78 4.92 -1.08
C GLU A 28 20.66 3.41 -0.88
N LEU A 29 21.76 2.71 -0.99
CA LEU A 29 21.86 1.28 -0.75
C LEU A 29 22.58 1.02 0.57
N ARG A 30 21.98 0.21 1.44
CA ARG A 30 22.61 -0.30 2.68
C ARG A 30 22.73 -1.81 2.63
N GLU A 31 23.84 -2.32 3.10
CA GLU A 31 24.03 -3.77 3.26
C GLU A 31 23.13 -4.33 4.38
N GLY A 32 22.56 -5.50 4.14
CA GLY A 32 21.73 -6.21 5.10
C GLY A 32 20.32 -5.63 5.31
N PRO A 33 19.62 -6.17 6.31
CA PRO A 33 18.24 -5.80 6.61
C PRO A 33 18.15 -4.49 7.41
N VAL A 34 17.23 -3.61 7.01
CA VAL A 34 16.87 -2.39 7.75
C VAL A 34 15.36 -2.40 8.00
N GLY A 35 14.93 -1.89 9.14
CA GLY A 35 13.51 -1.75 9.49
C GLY A 35 12.73 -3.07 9.36
N PRO A 36 11.70 -3.14 8.49
CA PRO A 36 10.89 -4.35 8.31
C PRO A 36 11.68 -5.59 7.87
N GLY A 37 12.83 -5.40 7.22
CA GLY A 37 13.71 -6.49 6.79
C GLY A 37 14.22 -7.36 7.93
N LEU A 38 14.44 -6.79 9.10
CA LEU A 38 14.82 -7.54 10.31
C LEU A 38 13.74 -8.55 10.71
N ALA A 39 12.47 -8.13 10.64
CA ALA A 39 11.35 -9.00 10.98
C ALA A 39 11.12 -10.08 9.90
N LEU A 40 11.35 -9.76 8.63
CA LEU A 40 11.32 -10.74 7.54
C LEU A 40 12.41 -11.80 7.72
N ASN A 41 13.66 -11.40 7.98
CA ASN A 41 14.75 -12.34 8.25
C ASN A 41 14.44 -13.26 9.43
N GLN A 42 13.86 -12.70 10.50
CA GLN A 42 13.44 -13.51 11.65
C GLN A 42 12.35 -14.53 11.27
N ALA A 43 11.43 -14.15 10.40
CA ALA A 43 10.34 -15.03 9.97
C ALA A 43 10.82 -16.15 9.04
N TRP A 44 11.84 -15.92 8.23
CA TRP A 44 12.40 -16.91 7.29
C TRP A 44 13.47 -17.83 7.89
N GLY A 45 14.15 -17.37 8.94
CA GLY A 45 15.27 -18.14 9.54
C GLY A 45 16.40 -18.40 8.53
N ASP A 46 16.61 -19.67 8.19
CA ASP A 46 17.67 -20.08 7.29
C ASP A 46 17.26 -20.18 5.80
N GLU A 47 15.99 -19.94 5.47
CA GLU A 47 15.48 -20.11 4.11
C GLU A 47 15.81 -18.92 3.20
N ALA A 48 15.72 -17.69 3.72
CA ALA A 48 15.98 -16.48 2.96
C ALA A 48 16.62 -15.40 3.84
N GLU A 49 17.25 -14.41 3.21
CA GLU A 49 17.83 -13.26 3.90
C GLU A 49 17.76 -11.99 3.07
N VAL A 50 17.47 -10.86 3.70
CA VAL A 50 17.63 -9.54 3.10
C VAL A 50 19.12 -9.23 3.06
N VAL A 51 19.71 -9.28 1.87
CA VAL A 51 21.15 -9.03 1.67
C VAL A 51 21.46 -7.55 1.55
N ALA A 52 20.48 -6.75 1.10
CA ALA A 52 20.62 -5.31 1.01
C ALA A 52 19.23 -4.63 1.09
N THR A 53 19.22 -3.40 1.56
CA THR A 53 18.04 -2.53 1.63
C THR A 53 18.31 -1.26 0.85
N VAL A 54 17.44 -0.97 -0.12
CA VAL A 54 17.41 0.30 -0.84
C VAL A 54 16.45 1.23 -0.11
N ILE A 55 16.91 2.44 0.19
CA ILE A 55 16.14 3.45 0.92
C ILE A 55 16.01 4.67 0.01
N CYS A 56 14.81 5.23 -0.10
CA CYS A 56 14.57 6.44 -0.87
C CYS A 56 13.46 7.26 -0.22
N GLY A 57 13.60 8.57 -0.24
CA GLY A 57 12.59 9.48 0.27
C GLY A 57 11.32 9.49 -0.60
N ASP A 58 10.15 9.55 0.05
CA ASP A 58 8.88 9.51 -0.65
C ASP A 58 8.68 10.68 -1.60
N SER A 59 9.08 11.90 -1.22
CA SER A 59 9.02 13.08 -2.08
C SER A 59 10.04 12.98 -3.20
N TYR A 60 11.29 12.63 -2.89
CA TYR A 60 12.32 12.46 -3.91
C TYR A 60 11.89 11.47 -5.01
N PHE A 61 11.35 10.31 -4.60
CA PHE A 61 10.91 9.30 -5.56
C PHE A 61 9.78 9.82 -6.47
N ASN A 62 8.74 10.43 -5.89
CA ASN A 62 7.58 10.86 -6.66
C ASN A 62 7.85 12.11 -7.52
N GLU A 63 8.69 13.03 -7.05
CA GLU A 63 9.06 14.24 -7.81
C GLU A 63 10.11 13.97 -8.90
N ASN A 64 10.90 12.91 -8.76
CA ASN A 64 11.94 12.50 -9.72
C ASN A 64 11.71 11.10 -10.26
N LEU A 65 10.48 10.72 -10.59
CA LEU A 65 10.03 9.36 -10.82
C LEU A 65 10.96 8.54 -11.73
N GLU A 66 11.24 9.01 -12.94
CA GLU A 66 12.08 8.28 -13.90
C GLU A 66 13.51 8.10 -13.41
N LYS A 67 14.09 9.15 -12.84
CA LYS A 67 15.45 9.15 -12.29
C LYS A 67 15.57 8.24 -11.09
N ALA A 68 14.69 8.41 -10.11
CA ALA A 68 14.69 7.61 -8.88
C ALA A 68 14.42 6.13 -9.16
N GLN A 69 13.51 5.83 -10.09
CA GLN A 69 13.27 4.46 -10.54
C GLN A 69 14.52 3.83 -11.16
N ALA A 70 15.25 4.55 -12.04
CA ALA A 70 16.46 4.07 -12.64
C ALA A 70 17.58 3.84 -11.61
N GLU A 71 17.78 4.79 -10.68
CA GLU A 71 18.75 4.67 -9.58
C GLU A 71 18.47 3.44 -8.72
N VAL A 72 17.21 3.28 -8.25
CA VAL A 72 16.80 2.15 -7.43
C VAL A 72 16.96 0.82 -8.18
N LEU A 73 16.56 0.77 -9.46
CA LEU A 73 16.68 -0.42 -10.29
C LEU A 73 18.14 -0.88 -10.43
N GLU A 74 19.09 0.03 -10.69
CA GLU A 74 20.51 -0.30 -10.77
C GLU A 74 21.07 -0.76 -9.42
N MET A 75 20.65 -0.16 -8.30
CA MET A 75 21.02 -0.62 -6.96
C MET A 75 20.53 -2.04 -6.71
N VAL A 76 19.27 -2.35 -7.04
CA VAL A 76 18.71 -3.70 -6.91
C VAL A 76 19.48 -4.70 -7.77
N LYS A 77 19.71 -4.38 -9.03
CA LYS A 77 20.41 -5.20 -9.99
C LYS A 77 21.86 -5.53 -9.54
N SER A 78 22.56 -4.56 -8.94
CA SER A 78 23.92 -4.75 -8.46
C SER A 78 24.03 -5.84 -7.37
N GLN A 79 22.93 -6.13 -6.66
CA GLN A 79 22.90 -7.13 -5.59
C GLN A 79 22.59 -8.55 -6.06
N ASN A 80 22.19 -8.72 -7.32
CA ASN A 80 21.78 -10.01 -7.92
C ASN A 80 20.83 -10.80 -7.01
N PRO A 81 19.64 -10.26 -6.70
CA PRO A 81 18.67 -10.93 -5.82
C PRO A 81 17.87 -12.02 -6.53
N ASP A 82 17.38 -12.98 -5.75
CA ASP A 82 16.43 -13.99 -6.17
C ASP A 82 14.98 -13.51 -6.02
N LEU A 83 14.76 -12.49 -5.18
CA LEU A 83 13.45 -11.91 -4.87
C LEU A 83 13.61 -10.43 -4.51
N PHE A 84 12.65 -9.62 -4.92
CA PHE A 84 12.56 -8.22 -4.50
C PHE A 84 11.30 -7.96 -3.68
N ILE A 85 11.43 -7.21 -2.58
CA ILE A 85 10.29 -6.81 -1.74
C ILE A 85 10.28 -5.28 -1.60
N ALA A 86 9.16 -4.65 -1.94
CA ALA A 86 8.93 -3.23 -1.68
C ALA A 86 7.97 -3.06 -0.50
N GLY A 87 8.37 -2.27 0.48
CA GLY A 87 7.53 -1.98 1.65
C GLY A 87 7.66 -2.96 2.82
N PRO A 88 6.57 -3.14 3.62
CA PRO A 88 5.16 -2.78 3.34
C PRO A 88 4.85 -1.29 3.47
N ALA A 89 3.95 -0.79 2.63
CA ALA A 89 3.59 0.63 2.56
C ALA A 89 2.32 0.99 3.36
N PHE A 90 1.54 0.01 3.80
CA PHE A 90 0.28 0.23 4.51
C PHE A 90 -0.65 1.19 3.74
N ASN A 91 -1.14 2.26 4.38
CA ASN A 91 -1.97 3.29 3.74
C ASN A 91 -1.20 4.60 3.44
N ALA A 92 0.13 4.56 3.40
CA ALA A 92 0.92 5.72 2.98
C ALA A 92 0.89 5.85 1.45
N GLY A 93 0.12 6.81 0.92
CA GLY A 93 -0.20 6.91 -0.51
C GLY A 93 1.01 7.06 -1.42
N ARG A 94 1.87 8.07 -1.19
CA ARG A 94 3.10 8.29 -1.98
C ARG A 94 4.04 7.09 -1.91
N TYR A 95 4.22 6.53 -0.71
CA TYR A 95 5.05 5.36 -0.52
C TYR A 95 4.49 4.11 -1.21
N GLY A 96 3.16 3.91 -1.17
CA GLY A 96 2.51 2.81 -1.90
C GLY A 96 2.71 2.90 -3.40
N VAL A 97 2.57 4.11 -3.97
CA VAL A 97 2.85 4.35 -5.39
C VAL A 97 4.31 4.06 -5.71
N ALA A 98 5.26 4.54 -4.91
CA ALA A 98 6.69 4.24 -5.07
C ALA A 98 6.97 2.73 -5.00
N CYS A 99 6.42 2.03 -3.99
CA CYS A 99 6.56 0.57 -3.86
C CYS A 99 6.02 -0.20 -5.07
N GLY A 100 4.84 0.18 -5.57
CA GLY A 100 4.24 -0.45 -6.75
C GLY A 100 5.05 -0.19 -8.02
N THR A 101 5.45 1.06 -8.22
CA THR A 101 6.25 1.48 -9.39
C THR A 101 7.57 0.72 -9.46
N ILE A 102 8.32 0.68 -8.36
CA ILE A 102 9.64 0.00 -8.37
C ILE A 102 9.50 -1.52 -8.41
N ALA A 103 8.49 -2.11 -7.74
CA ALA A 103 8.24 -3.53 -7.82
C ALA A 103 7.95 -3.96 -9.27
N LYS A 104 7.07 -3.22 -9.97
CA LYS A 104 6.81 -3.47 -11.38
C LYS A 104 8.06 -3.29 -12.24
N ALA A 105 8.83 -2.22 -12.03
CA ALA A 105 10.06 -1.97 -12.80
C ALA A 105 11.09 -3.11 -12.60
N VAL A 106 11.27 -3.58 -11.37
CA VAL A 106 12.17 -4.72 -11.08
C VAL A 106 11.69 -6.00 -11.77
N GLN A 107 10.39 -6.30 -11.68
CA GLN A 107 9.81 -7.46 -12.36
C GLN A 107 10.03 -7.41 -13.87
N ASP A 108 9.74 -6.29 -14.49
CA ASP A 108 9.80 -6.12 -15.95
C ASP A 108 11.25 -6.13 -16.49
N ASN A 109 12.23 -5.60 -15.73
CA ASN A 109 13.59 -5.46 -16.21
C ASN A 109 14.53 -6.57 -15.73
N LEU A 110 14.32 -7.15 -14.56
CA LEU A 110 15.20 -8.18 -14.01
C LEU A 110 14.59 -9.59 -14.09
N ASN A 111 13.31 -9.70 -14.41
CA ASN A 111 12.58 -10.97 -14.52
C ASN A 111 12.71 -11.84 -13.25
N ILE A 112 12.69 -11.20 -12.09
CA ILE A 112 12.67 -11.87 -10.78
C ILE A 112 11.32 -11.68 -10.11
N PRO A 113 10.93 -12.58 -9.19
CA PRO A 113 9.72 -12.41 -8.40
C PRO A 113 9.74 -11.14 -7.57
N VAL A 114 8.58 -10.50 -7.43
CA VAL A 114 8.41 -9.29 -6.64
C VAL A 114 7.21 -9.42 -5.70
N LEU A 115 7.27 -8.74 -4.56
CA LEU A 115 6.21 -8.69 -3.58
C LEU A 115 6.14 -7.32 -2.92
N THR A 116 4.94 -6.84 -2.65
CA THR A 116 4.73 -5.66 -1.81
C THR A 116 3.58 -5.89 -0.83
N GLY A 117 3.40 -4.98 0.12
CA GLY A 117 2.31 -5.02 1.08
C GLY A 117 1.65 -3.65 1.20
N MET A 118 0.33 -3.58 1.01
CA MET A 118 -0.43 -2.33 1.07
C MET A 118 -1.79 -2.54 1.70
N TYR A 119 -2.35 -1.48 2.25
CA TYR A 119 -3.77 -1.44 2.61
C TYR A 119 -4.62 -1.36 1.34
N VAL A 120 -5.82 -1.95 1.37
CA VAL A 120 -6.67 -2.08 0.17
C VAL A 120 -7.07 -0.74 -0.47
N GLU A 121 -7.13 0.33 0.33
CA GLU A 121 -7.46 1.69 -0.15
C GLU A 121 -6.22 2.53 -0.52
N ASN A 122 -5.02 1.96 -0.43
CA ASN A 122 -3.82 2.66 -0.87
C ASN A 122 -3.88 2.84 -2.40
N PRO A 123 -3.64 4.04 -2.94
CA PRO A 123 -3.66 4.28 -4.38
C PRO A 123 -2.70 3.37 -5.16
N GLY A 124 -1.54 3.05 -4.60
CA GLY A 124 -0.61 2.08 -5.18
C GLY A 124 -1.20 0.67 -5.30
N ALA A 125 -2.07 0.27 -4.37
CA ALA A 125 -2.74 -1.02 -4.46
C ALA A 125 -3.69 -1.07 -5.66
N ASP A 126 -4.47 -0.02 -5.89
CA ASP A 126 -5.38 0.02 -7.04
C ASP A 126 -4.63 0.09 -8.39
N MET A 127 -3.53 0.84 -8.44
CA MET A 127 -2.72 1.00 -9.65
C MET A 127 -1.99 -0.29 -10.05
N PHE A 128 -1.47 -1.08 -9.08
CA PHE A 128 -0.52 -2.15 -9.36
C PHE A 128 -0.99 -3.56 -9.01
N LYS A 129 -2.20 -3.73 -8.45
CA LYS A 129 -2.73 -5.08 -8.10
C LYS A 129 -2.85 -6.05 -9.28
N GLY A 130 -2.92 -5.54 -10.52
CA GLY A 130 -2.95 -6.36 -11.72
C GLY A 130 -1.56 -6.81 -12.20
N ASP A 131 -0.51 -6.15 -11.75
CA ASP A 131 0.86 -6.37 -12.23
C ASP A 131 1.72 -7.15 -11.22
N VAL A 132 1.59 -6.84 -9.92
CA VAL A 132 2.43 -7.43 -8.87
C VAL A 132 1.60 -8.00 -7.73
N TYR A 133 2.16 -8.96 -7.00
CA TYR A 133 1.51 -9.46 -5.79
C TYR A 133 1.59 -8.44 -4.66
N ILE A 134 0.43 -8.04 -4.14
CA ILE A 134 0.30 -7.06 -3.05
C ILE A 134 -0.38 -7.73 -1.86
N VAL A 135 0.34 -8.00 -0.80
CA VAL A 135 -0.25 -8.55 0.44
C VAL A 135 -1.16 -7.50 1.09
N SER A 136 -2.37 -7.91 1.44
CA SER A 136 -3.32 -7.05 2.15
C SER A 136 -2.87 -6.80 3.58
N THR A 137 -2.55 -5.55 3.89
CA THR A 137 -2.13 -5.10 5.23
C THR A 137 -3.25 -4.36 5.96
N LYS A 138 -3.05 -4.10 7.25
CA LYS A 138 -3.85 -3.12 7.98
C LYS A 138 -3.54 -1.71 7.50
N ASN A 139 -4.38 -0.77 7.87
CA ASN A 139 -4.27 0.61 7.40
C ASN A 139 -3.06 1.39 7.98
N SER A 140 -2.38 0.89 8.99
CA SER A 140 -1.25 1.57 9.61
C SER A 140 -0.08 0.64 9.95
N ALA A 141 1.10 1.23 10.18
CA ALA A 141 2.33 0.53 10.56
C ALA A 141 2.22 -0.28 11.87
N ALA A 142 1.23 0.00 12.72
CA ALA A 142 0.90 -0.85 13.87
C ALA A 142 0.57 -2.30 13.46
N GLY A 143 0.19 -2.52 12.21
CA GLY A 143 -0.03 -3.84 11.61
C GLY A 143 1.22 -4.58 11.14
N MET A 144 2.43 -4.10 11.41
CA MET A 144 3.69 -4.66 10.88
C MET A 144 3.85 -6.17 11.10
N ARG A 145 3.56 -6.65 12.32
CA ARG A 145 3.66 -8.10 12.63
C ARG A 145 2.71 -8.95 11.77
N ASP A 146 1.50 -8.44 11.53
CA ASP A 146 0.52 -9.11 10.67
C ASP A 146 0.97 -9.10 9.20
N ALA A 147 1.49 -7.97 8.73
CA ALA A 147 2.02 -7.84 7.38
C ALA A 147 3.18 -8.82 7.13
N VAL A 148 4.18 -8.84 8.01
CA VAL A 148 5.32 -9.78 7.90
C VAL A 148 4.85 -11.24 7.93
N LYS A 149 3.92 -11.60 8.82
CA LYS A 149 3.38 -12.96 8.92
C LYS A 149 2.73 -13.44 7.61
N LYS A 150 2.13 -12.53 6.84
CA LYS A 150 1.54 -12.85 5.53
C LYS A 150 2.55 -12.77 4.39
N MET A 151 3.43 -11.77 4.42
CA MET A 151 4.43 -11.55 3.37
C MET A 151 5.48 -12.65 3.33
N ALA A 152 5.99 -13.08 4.49
CA ALA A 152 7.11 -14.01 4.54
C ALA A 152 6.83 -15.36 3.85
N PRO A 153 5.72 -16.07 4.08
CA PRO A 153 5.46 -17.34 3.39
C PRO A 153 5.18 -17.15 1.89
N LEU A 154 4.47 -16.07 1.50
CA LEU A 154 4.19 -15.81 0.08
C LEU A 154 5.48 -15.45 -0.67
N ALA A 155 6.38 -14.70 -0.05
CA ALA A 155 7.70 -14.38 -0.59
C ALA A 155 8.52 -15.64 -0.90
N LEU A 156 8.55 -16.62 0.01
CA LEU A 156 9.24 -17.89 -0.21
C LEU A 156 8.64 -18.69 -1.36
N LYS A 157 7.31 -18.76 -1.45
CA LYS A 157 6.63 -19.43 -2.56
C LYS A 157 6.97 -18.80 -3.91
N LEU A 158 6.96 -17.47 -3.98
CA LEU A 158 7.33 -16.73 -5.19
C LEU A 158 8.78 -17.00 -5.58
N ALA A 159 9.72 -16.91 -4.65
CA ALA A 159 11.14 -17.16 -4.91
C ALA A 159 11.45 -18.61 -5.31
N LYS A 160 10.67 -19.57 -4.81
CA LYS A 160 10.77 -20.99 -5.17
C LYS A 160 9.97 -21.37 -6.40
N HIS A 161 9.27 -20.41 -7.03
CA HIS A 161 8.35 -20.64 -8.14
C HIS A 161 7.26 -21.69 -7.84
N GLU A 162 6.82 -21.75 -6.59
CA GLU A 162 5.74 -22.61 -6.17
C GLU A 162 4.38 -22.08 -6.63
N PRO A 163 3.38 -22.94 -6.85
CA PRO A 163 2.03 -22.50 -7.20
C PRO A 163 1.44 -21.59 -6.13
N ILE A 164 0.94 -20.44 -6.54
CA ILE A 164 0.25 -19.48 -5.67
C ILE A 164 -1.24 -19.81 -5.65
N GLY A 165 -1.79 -19.98 -4.46
CA GLY A 165 -3.20 -20.26 -4.24
C GLY A 165 -4.10 -19.03 -4.40
N ALA A 166 -5.38 -19.18 -4.04
CA ALA A 166 -6.34 -18.08 -4.09
C ALA A 166 -6.00 -16.98 -3.08
N SER A 167 -6.36 -15.74 -3.40
CA SER A 167 -6.08 -14.56 -2.55
C SER A 167 -6.61 -14.69 -1.12
N CYS A 168 -7.75 -15.35 -0.93
CA CYS A 168 -8.32 -15.62 0.40
C CYS A 168 -7.48 -16.61 1.23
N GLN A 169 -6.64 -17.42 0.61
CA GLN A 169 -5.74 -18.37 1.26
C GLN A 169 -4.35 -17.78 1.50
N GLU A 170 -3.83 -17.04 0.54
CA GLU A 170 -2.47 -16.50 0.54
C GLU A 170 -2.38 -15.08 1.13
N GLY A 171 -3.51 -14.36 1.22
CA GLY A 171 -3.58 -13.04 1.84
C GLY A 171 -3.19 -11.86 0.95
N TYR A 172 -3.05 -12.06 -0.36
CA TYR A 172 -2.82 -10.94 -1.29
C TYR A 172 -4.13 -10.29 -1.73
N ILE A 173 -4.07 -9.03 -2.17
CA ILE A 173 -5.21 -8.30 -2.76
C ILE A 173 -5.55 -8.96 -4.10
N PRO A 174 -6.83 -9.26 -4.39
CA PRO A 174 -7.22 -9.89 -5.65
C PRO A 174 -6.69 -9.13 -6.87
N ASN A 175 -5.94 -9.83 -7.71
CA ASN A 175 -5.23 -9.29 -8.88
C ASN A 175 -5.96 -9.54 -10.22
N GLY A 176 -7.22 -10.01 -10.16
CA GLY A 176 -8.00 -10.36 -11.35
C GLY A 176 -7.75 -11.77 -11.89
N VAL A 177 -6.70 -12.45 -11.44
CA VAL A 177 -6.46 -13.87 -11.79
C VAL A 177 -7.36 -14.76 -10.94
N ARG A 178 -8.19 -15.56 -11.58
CA ARG A 178 -9.10 -16.48 -10.90
C ARG A 178 -8.39 -17.79 -10.60
N VAL A 179 -8.28 -18.10 -9.31
CA VAL A 179 -7.80 -19.40 -8.83
C VAL A 179 -8.99 -20.16 -8.29
N ASN A 180 -9.27 -21.33 -8.85
CA ASN A 180 -10.36 -22.19 -8.39
C ASN A 180 -9.96 -22.91 -7.12
N PHE A 181 -10.83 -22.86 -6.12
CA PHE A 181 -10.75 -23.70 -4.93
C PHE A 181 -12.15 -24.23 -4.59
N PHE A 182 -12.19 -25.37 -3.90
CA PHE A 182 -13.44 -26.03 -3.59
C PHE A 182 -13.70 -25.96 -2.08
N GLU A 183 -14.83 -25.37 -1.73
CA GLU A 183 -15.33 -25.41 -0.35
C GLU A 183 -15.90 -26.79 -0.01
N LYS A 184 -15.86 -27.14 1.29
CA LYS A 184 -16.41 -28.42 1.78
C LYS A 184 -17.91 -28.56 1.54
N GLU A 185 -18.64 -27.46 1.66
CA GLU A 185 -20.09 -27.39 1.49
C GLU A 185 -20.43 -26.66 0.18
N ARG A 186 -21.41 -27.17 -0.55
CA ARG A 186 -21.91 -26.50 -1.75
C ARG A 186 -22.49 -25.11 -1.43
N GLY A 187 -22.32 -24.14 -2.32
CA GLY A 187 -22.86 -22.79 -2.17
C GLY A 187 -24.36 -22.77 -1.92
N SER A 188 -25.12 -23.63 -2.60
CA SER A 188 -26.57 -23.78 -2.39
C SER A 188 -26.93 -24.20 -0.97
N LYS A 189 -26.18 -25.14 -0.37
CA LYS A 189 -26.38 -25.52 1.02
C LYS A 189 -26.09 -24.38 1.97
N ARG A 190 -24.96 -23.71 1.80
CA ARG A 190 -24.58 -22.55 2.62
C ARG A 190 -25.63 -21.44 2.57
N ALA A 191 -26.15 -21.14 1.38
CA ALA A 191 -27.21 -20.15 1.20
C ALA A 191 -28.52 -20.53 1.92
N VAL A 192 -28.94 -21.80 1.81
CA VAL A 192 -30.13 -22.32 2.50
C VAL A 192 -29.93 -22.29 4.01
N ASP A 193 -28.79 -22.73 4.51
CA ASP A 193 -28.47 -22.73 5.95
C ASP A 193 -28.51 -21.28 6.53
N MET A 194 -27.97 -20.30 5.78
CA MET A 194 -28.05 -18.89 6.14
C MET A 194 -29.50 -18.39 6.18
N LEU A 195 -30.30 -18.73 5.17
CA LEU A 195 -31.74 -18.38 5.10
C LEU A 195 -32.51 -18.96 6.27
N ILE A 196 -32.29 -20.24 6.59
CA ILE A 196 -32.94 -20.91 7.74
C ILE A 196 -32.58 -20.21 9.05
N LYS A 197 -31.30 -19.82 9.25
CA LYS A 197 -30.89 -19.03 10.42
C LYS A 197 -31.64 -17.72 10.50
N LYS A 198 -31.71 -16.99 9.41
CA LYS A 198 -32.43 -15.70 9.30
C LYS A 198 -33.91 -15.86 9.63
N LEU A 199 -34.59 -16.87 9.07
CA LEU A 199 -36.03 -17.12 9.30
C LEU A 199 -36.31 -17.51 10.76
N ASN A 200 -35.38 -18.18 11.43
CA ASN A 200 -35.50 -18.56 12.84
C ASN A 200 -35.00 -17.47 13.82
N GLY A 201 -34.70 -16.26 13.35
CA GLY A 201 -34.20 -15.16 14.19
C GLY A 201 -32.83 -15.44 14.84
N LYS A 202 -32.05 -16.39 14.29
CA LYS A 202 -30.70 -16.70 14.77
C LYS A 202 -29.67 -15.78 14.10
N GLU A 203 -28.56 -15.55 14.80
CA GLU A 203 -27.42 -14.84 14.18
C GLU A 203 -26.92 -15.57 12.93
N PHE A 204 -26.68 -14.83 11.90
CA PHE A 204 -26.09 -15.30 10.65
C PHE A 204 -25.13 -14.24 10.11
N VAL A 205 -24.14 -14.71 9.37
CA VAL A 205 -23.14 -13.85 8.70
C VAL A 205 -23.26 -14.10 7.21
N THR A 206 -23.28 -13.04 6.42
CA THR A 206 -23.16 -13.14 4.96
C THR A 206 -21.72 -13.50 4.58
N GLU A 207 -21.52 -14.35 3.59
CA GLU A 207 -20.17 -14.72 3.13
C GLU A 207 -19.42 -13.52 2.57
N PHE A 208 -20.12 -12.61 1.95
CA PHE A 208 -19.61 -11.30 1.56
C PHE A 208 -20.03 -10.26 2.60
N PRO A 209 -19.08 -9.56 3.24
CA PRO A 209 -19.43 -8.53 4.22
C PRO A 209 -20.17 -7.40 3.55
N MET A 210 -21.35 -7.07 4.10
CA MET A 210 -22.11 -5.90 3.65
C MET A 210 -21.49 -4.62 4.20
N PRO A 211 -21.31 -3.58 3.37
CA PRO A 211 -20.80 -2.31 3.85
C PRO A 211 -21.77 -1.70 4.88
N SER A 212 -21.19 -1.15 5.94
CA SER A 212 -21.91 -0.39 6.96
C SER A 212 -21.57 1.08 6.77
N PHE A 213 -22.61 1.90 6.64
CA PHE A 213 -22.47 3.34 6.46
C PHE A 213 -23.11 4.07 7.65
N ASP A 214 -22.42 5.10 8.14
CA ASP A 214 -23.03 6.05 9.07
C ASP A 214 -24.13 6.84 8.38
N ARG A 215 -25.30 6.85 8.99
CA ARG A 215 -26.44 7.62 8.47
C ARG A 215 -26.53 8.93 9.22
N VAL A 216 -26.25 10.02 8.53
CA VAL A 216 -26.44 11.38 9.04
C VAL A 216 -27.79 11.89 8.53
N ALA A 217 -28.65 12.38 9.45
CA ALA A 217 -29.88 12.99 9.06
C ALA A 217 -29.60 14.28 8.26
N PRO A 218 -30.27 14.49 7.11
CA PRO A 218 -30.09 15.72 6.36
C PRO A 218 -30.57 16.92 7.16
N ASN A 219 -29.82 18.02 7.06
CA ASN A 219 -30.26 19.29 7.62
C ASN A 219 -31.55 19.79 6.91
N PRO A 220 -32.34 20.67 7.57
CA PRO A 220 -33.47 21.32 6.92
C PRO A 220 -33.04 22.05 5.64
N ALA A 221 -33.94 22.13 4.66
CA ALA A 221 -33.69 22.85 3.42
C ALA A 221 -33.36 24.32 3.68
N VAL A 222 -32.35 24.85 2.96
CA VAL A 222 -32.01 26.27 3.01
C VAL A 222 -33.16 27.09 2.45
N LYS A 223 -33.69 28.01 3.25
CA LYS A 223 -34.88 28.78 2.88
C LYS A 223 -34.60 29.97 1.97
N ASP A 224 -33.41 30.53 2.09
CA ASP A 224 -32.96 31.69 1.29
C ASP A 224 -31.54 31.44 0.75
N MET A 225 -31.48 31.03 -0.50
CA MET A 225 -30.21 30.76 -1.20
C MET A 225 -29.48 32.04 -1.58
N ALA A 226 -30.21 33.17 -1.73
CA ALA A 226 -29.60 34.44 -2.15
C ALA A 226 -28.66 35.02 -1.06
N HIS A 227 -28.95 34.69 0.20
CA HIS A 227 -28.19 35.18 1.35
C HIS A 227 -27.48 34.05 2.10
N ALA A 228 -27.39 32.85 1.51
CA ALA A 228 -26.73 31.71 2.14
C ALA A 228 -25.23 31.79 1.99
N THR A 229 -24.47 31.49 3.06
CA THR A 229 -23.06 31.23 3.00
C THR A 229 -22.84 29.73 2.79
N VAL A 230 -22.14 29.36 1.74
CA VAL A 230 -21.86 27.96 1.39
C VAL A 230 -20.39 27.67 1.66
N ALA A 231 -20.13 26.66 2.48
CA ALA A 231 -18.79 26.10 2.66
C ALA A 231 -18.63 24.83 1.81
N LEU A 232 -17.66 24.83 0.91
CA LEU A 232 -17.28 23.64 0.14
C LEU A 232 -16.09 22.99 0.83
N CYS A 233 -16.30 21.79 1.37
CA CYS A 233 -15.25 21.05 2.06
C CYS A 233 -14.76 19.91 1.18
N THR A 234 -13.43 19.75 1.09
CA THR A 234 -12.77 18.66 0.38
C THR A 234 -11.82 17.92 1.30
N SER A 235 -11.48 16.69 0.97
CA SER A 235 -10.50 15.91 1.74
C SER A 235 -9.04 16.32 1.46
N GLY A 236 -8.79 17.08 0.40
CA GLY A 236 -7.47 17.61 0.04
C GLY A 236 -7.38 19.10 0.34
N GLY A 237 -6.21 19.56 0.76
CA GLY A 237 -5.88 20.98 0.88
C GLY A 237 -5.40 21.54 -0.46
N ILE A 238 -5.68 22.82 -0.69
CA ILE A 238 -5.17 23.58 -1.84
C ILE A 238 -4.36 24.75 -1.28
N VAL A 239 -3.20 25.00 -1.83
CA VAL A 239 -2.34 26.15 -1.47
C VAL A 239 -2.07 27.00 -2.72
N PRO A 240 -1.77 28.28 -2.57
CA PRO A 240 -1.33 29.12 -3.69
C PRO A 240 -0.09 28.55 -4.38
N LYS A 241 0.04 28.81 -5.66
CA LYS A 241 1.20 28.38 -6.44
C LYS A 241 2.51 28.79 -5.77
N GLY A 242 3.42 27.85 -5.63
CA GLY A 242 4.69 28.05 -4.94
C GLY A 242 4.63 27.89 -3.42
N ASN A 243 3.45 27.59 -2.86
CA ASN A 243 3.24 27.34 -1.42
C ASN A 243 4.02 28.33 -0.53
N PRO A 244 3.69 29.63 -0.54
CA PRO A 244 4.49 30.67 0.11
C PRO A 244 4.58 30.49 1.63
N ASP A 245 3.59 29.84 2.23
CA ASP A 245 3.55 29.60 3.68
C ASP A 245 4.19 28.27 4.08
N HIS A 246 4.75 27.53 3.12
CA HIS A 246 5.39 26.25 3.36
C HIS A 246 4.48 25.28 4.17
N ILE A 247 3.22 25.13 3.73
CA ILE A 247 2.28 24.18 4.33
C ILE A 247 2.67 22.77 3.88
N GLU A 248 2.81 21.88 4.83
CA GLU A 248 3.22 20.50 4.57
C GLU A 248 2.19 19.76 3.70
N SER A 249 2.65 18.99 2.73
CA SER A 249 1.78 18.24 1.82
C SER A 249 1.06 17.07 2.49
N SER A 250 1.53 16.62 3.64
CA SER A 250 0.94 15.56 4.45
C SER A 250 1.12 15.88 5.93
N SER A 251 0.09 15.57 6.74
CA SER A 251 0.12 15.81 8.19
C SER A 251 0.48 17.24 8.57
N ALA A 252 -0.02 18.22 7.79
CA ALA A 252 0.26 19.63 8.00
C ALA A 252 -0.06 20.06 9.43
N SER A 253 0.89 20.79 10.03
CA SER A 253 0.77 21.34 11.39
C SER A 253 0.11 22.72 11.40
N LYS A 254 -0.09 23.33 10.24
CA LYS A 254 -0.66 24.67 10.05
C LYS A 254 -1.60 24.69 8.84
N TYR A 255 -2.41 25.74 8.77
CA TYR A 255 -3.27 26.06 7.63
C TYR A 255 -3.07 27.52 7.22
N GLY A 256 -3.46 27.84 5.98
CA GLY A 256 -3.48 29.20 5.47
C GLY A 256 -4.91 29.61 5.10
N GLU A 257 -5.19 30.89 5.16
CA GLU A 257 -6.42 31.50 4.68
C GLU A 257 -6.10 32.44 3.52
N TYR A 258 -6.71 32.23 2.37
CA TYR A 258 -6.40 32.97 1.15
C TYR A 258 -7.67 33.54 0.54
N ASP A 259 -7.62 34.84 0.18
CA ASP A 259 -8.69 35.43 -0.62
C ASP A 259 -8.60 34.92 -2.07
N ILE A 260 -9.65 34.27 -2.53
CA ILE A 260 -9.77 33.75 -3.89
C ILE A 260 -10.68 34.60 -4.79
N THR A 261 -10.96 35.86 -4.39
CA THR A 261 -11.77 36.78 -5.19
C THR A 261 -11.13 36.97 -6.57
N GLY A 262 -11.86 36.63 -7.64
CA GLY A 262 -11.37 36.72 -9.03
C GLY A 262 -10.51 35.54 -9.48
N VAL A 263 -10.27 34.53 -8.64
CA VAL A 263 -9.64 33.28 -9.06
C VAL A 263 -10.68 32.41 -9.73
N MET A 264 -10.48 32.14 -11.02
CA MET A 264 -11.45 31.37 -11.83
C MET A 264 -11.08 29.89 -11.94
N ASP A 265 -9.89 29.50 -11.54
CA ASP A 265 -9.42 28.13 -11.60
C ASP A 265 -8.50 27.84 -10.40
N LEU A 266 -8.75 26.70 -9.74
CA LEU A 266 -7.98 26.20 -8.62
C LEU A 266 -7.27 24.92 -9.09
N THR A 267 -6.15 25.10 -9.75
CA THR A 267 -5.29 23.97 -10.17
C THR A 267 -4.17 23.76 -9.16
N SER A 268 -3.84 22.48 -8.93
CA SER A 268 -2.72 22.07 -8.07
C SER A 268 -1.37 22.44 -8.66
#